data_3e80776e8096c11598e56812493b0073
#
_entry.id   3e80776e8096c11598e56812493b0073
#
_cell.length_a   1.000
_cell.length_b   1.000
_cell.length_c   1.000
_cell.angle_alpha   90.00
_cell.angle_beta   90.00
_cell.angle_gamma   90.00
#
_symmetry.space_group_name_H-M   'P 1'
#
loop_
_entity.id
_entity.type
_entity.pdbx_description
1 polymer ?
#
loop_
_entity_poly.entity_id
_entity_poly.type
_entity_poly.pdbx_seq_one_letter_code
_entity_poly.pdbx_strand_id
1 'polypeptide(L)' 'MSVNEKWVLPKKGDLVYYEEDRKRGINCIGVVLDIKEEARDIIKTNVRVLWGSEKVTDSWHRAYKLVVISEDR' A
#
# COMPACT_ATOMS: atom_id res chain seq x y z
N MET A 1 -6.85 -2.99 -23.84
CA MET A 1 -7.00 -3.02 -23.18
C MET A 1 -7.17 -2.56 -22.26
N SER A 2 -7.58 -2.42 -21.93
CA SER A 2 -7.65 -1.91 -21.00
C SER A 2 -7.66 -2.42 -19.98
N VAL A 3 -7.19 -2.25 -19.34
CA VAL A 3 -7.04 -2.72 -18.35
C VAL A 3 -7.80 -2.29 -17.37
N ASN A 4 -8.44 -2.93 -16.74
CA ASN A 4 -9.05 -2.54 -15.74
C ASN A 4 -8.39 -2.60 -14.63
N GLU A 5 -7.69 -1.81 -14.20
CA GLU A 5 -7.03 -1.84 -13.05
C GLU A 5 -7.90 -1.61 -11.95
N LYS A 6 -8.47 -2.51 -11.28
CA LYS A 6 -9.17 -2.28 -10.12
C LYS A 6 -8.33 -2.14 -8.94
N TRP A 7 -8.47 -1.17 -8.10
CA TRP A 7 -7.71 -1.00 -6.85
C TRP A 7 -8.03 -2.17 -5.93
N VAL A 8 -7.04 -2.72 -5.32
CA VAL A 8 -7.20 -3.87 -4.46
C VAL A 8 -6.77 -3.51 -3.05
N LEU A 9 -7.52 -3.93 -2.05
CA LEU A 9 -7.19 -3.65 -0.66
C LEU A 9 -5.93 -4.44 -0.29
N PRO A 10 -4.90 -3.79 0.26
CA PRO A 10 -3.68 -4.49 0.62
C PRO A 10 -3.93 -5.51 1.73
N LYS A 11 -3.16 -6.57 1.74
CA LYS A 11 -3.24 -7.57 2.77
C LYS A 11 -1.87 -7.77 3.36
N LYS A 12 -1.77 -8.38 4.51
CA LYS A 12 -0.49 -8.62 5.14
C LYS A 12 0.41 -9.37 4.18
N GLY A 13 1.63 -8.92 4.08
CA GLY A 13 2.60 -9.55 3.21
C GLY A 13 2.63 -8.99 1.80
N ASP A 14 1.68 -8.16 1.44
CA ASP A 14 1.67 -7.60 0.11
C ASP A 14 2.75 -6.55 -0.05
N LEU A 15 3.23 -6.38 -1.26
CA LEU A 15 4.16 -5.31 -1.57
C LEU A 15 3.35 -4.14 -2.09
N VAL A 16 3.61 -2.96 -1.58
CA VAL A 16 2.84 -1.78 -1.95
C VAL A 16 3.74 -0.60 -2.21
N TYR A 17 3.22 0.41 -2.86
CA TYR A 17 3.92 1.67 -2.96
C TYR A 17 2.90 2.78 -2.68
N TYR A 18 3.40 3.94 -2.34
CA TYR A 18 2.55 5.07 -2.01
C TYR A 18 2.30 5.79 -3.31
N GLU A 19 1.05 5.94 -3.68
CA GLU A 19 0.73 6.46 -4.97
C GLU A 19 1.32 7.84 -5.21
N GLU A 20 1.29 8.70 -4.22
CA GLU A 20 1.82 10.02 -4.42
C GLU A 20 3.31 10.03 -4.63
N ASP A 21 4.03 9.12 -3.99
CA ASP A 21 5.46 9.06 -4.18
C ASP A 21 5.77 8.62 -5.59
N ARG A 22 4.99 7.68 -6.09
CA ARG A 22 5.23 7.18 -7.43
C ARG A 22 5.04 8.30 -8.44
N LYS A 23 4.06 9.17 -8.21
CA LYS A 23 3.83 10.26 -9.12
C LYS A 23 4.97 11.24 -9.11
N ARG A 24 5.76 11.28 -8.04
CA ARG A 24 6.88 12.18 -7.98
C ARG A 24 8.16 11.50 -8.43
N GLY A 25 8.06 10.29 -8.91
CA GLY A 25 9.25 9.59 -9.34
C GLY A 25 10.00 8.89 -8.23
N ILE A 26 9.41 8.79 -7.04
CA ILE A 26 10.07 8.12 -5.93
C ILE A 26 9.65 6.69 -5.96
N ASN A 27 10.59 5.77 -6.11
CA ASN A 27 10.26 4.37 -6.15
C ASN A 27 10.58 3.69 -4.86
N CYS A 28 9.72 3.81 -3.90
CA CYS A 28 9.95 3.18 -2.61
C CYS A 28 8.89 2.12 -2.44
N ILE A 29 9.27 0.92 -2.16
CA ILE A 29 8.35 -0.19 -2.00
C ILE A 29 8.34 -0.64 -0.57
N GLY A 30 7.19 -0.97 -0.06
CA GLY A 30 7.06 -1.44 1.31
C GLY A 30 6.30 -2.73 1.40
N VAL A 31 6.35 -3.35 2.56
CA VAL A 31 5.65 -4.60 2.81
C VAL A 31 4.60 -4.33 3.86
N VAL A 32 3.39 -4.81 3.65
CA VAL A 32 2.30 -4.60 4.59
C VAL A 32 2.50 -5.49 5.80
N LEU A 33 2.59 -4.86 6.98
CA LEU A 33 2.78 -5.61 8.20
C LEU A 33 1.47 -5.86 8.92
N ASP A 34 0.54 -4.93 8.85
CA ASP A 34 -0.70 -5.08 9.57
C ASP A 34 -1.78 -4.21 8.96
N ILE A 35 -3.02 -4.52 9.23
CA ILE A 35 -4.12 -3.75 8.69
C ILE A 35 -5.13 -3.52 9.80
N LYS A 36 -5.61 -2.29 9.91
CA LYS A 36 -6.58 -1.98 10.92
C LYS A 36 -7.80 -1.43 10.21
N GLU A 37 -8.81 -2.26 10.04
CA GLU A 37 -10.00 -1.85 9.39
C GLU A 37 -10.95 -1.23 10.36
N GLU A 38 -11.64 -0.18 9.97
CA GLU A 38 -12.53 0.42 10.87
C GLU A 38 -13.88 0.45 10.25
N ALA A 39 -14.82 -0.23 10.79
CA ALA A 39 -16.20 -0.22 10.35
C ALA A 39 -16.35 -0.51 8.87
N ARG A 40 -15.52 -1.35 8.34
CA ARG A 40 -15.60 -1.69 6.92
C ARG A 40 -15.51 -0.45 6.04
N ASP A 41 -14.95 0.61 6.50
CA ASP A 41 -14.85 1.81 5.73
C ASP A 41 -13.43 1.89 5.17
N ILE A 42 -13.27 1.72 3.88
CA ILE A 42 -11.96 1.78 3.29
C ILE A 42 -11.28 3.10 3.54
N ILE A 43 -12.00 4.19 3.58
CA ILE A 43 -11.39 5.46 3.85
C ILE A 43 -10.78 5.51 5.23
N LYS A 44 -11.32 4.77 6.18
CA LYS A 44 -10.79 4.78 7.51
C LYS A 44 -9.89 3.60 7.80
N THR A 45 -9.63 2.78 6.82
CA THR A 45 -8.78 1.62 7.03
C THR A 45 -7.33 2.07 6.99
N ASN A 46 -6.55 1.67 7.99
CA ASN A 46 -5.14 2.02 8.05
C ASN A 46 -4.27 0.79 7.82
N VAL A 47 -3.14 0.99 7.21
CA VAL A 47 -2.25 -0.11 6.90
C VAL A 47 -0.86 0.24 7.39
N ARG A 48 -0.24 -0.67 8.11
CA ARG A 48 1.09 -0.44 8.62
C ARG A 48 2.05 -1.03 7.62
N VAL A 49 2.96 -0.23 7.11
CA VAL A 49 3.87 -0.64 6.06
C VAL A 49 5.30 -0.47 6.49
N LEU A 50 6.12 -1.47 6.21
CA LEU A 50 7.53 -1.40 6.51
C LEU A 50 8.22 -0.97 5.22
N TRP A 51 8.80 0.22 5.22
CA TRP A 51 9.43 0.74 4.03
C TRP A 51 10.91 0.40 4.00
N GLY A 52 11.36 -0.06 2.85
CA GLY A 52 12.75 -0.45 2.79
C GLY A 52 13.60 0.52 1.98
N SER A 53 13.73 1.71 2.37
CA SER A 53 14.58 2.59 1.63
C SER A 53 15.86 2.70 2.41
N GLU A 54 16.49 3.85 2.54
CA GLU A 54 17.70 3.97 3.23
C GLU A 54 17.55 3.64 4.64
N LYS A 55 16.45 3.90 5.29
CA LYS A 55 16.30 3.56 6.63
C LYS A 55 15.11 2.73 6.63
N VAL A 56 15.10 1.57 7.23
CA VAL A 56 13.98 0.68 7.32
C VAL A 56 13.11 1.17 8.46
N THR A 57 11.97 1.72 8.14
CA THR A 57 11.05 2.23 9.15
C THR A 57 9.65 1.80 8.80
N ASP A 58 8.76 1.78 9.75
CA ASP A 58 7.40 1.43 9.50
C ASP A 58 6.50 2.59 9.86
N SER A 59 5.37 2.70 9.22
CA SER A 59 4.44 3.75 9.51
C SER A 59 3.06 3.36 9.06
N TRP A 60 2.05 4.05 9.57
CA TRP A 60 0.66 3.74 9.24
C TRP A 60 0.19 4.71 8.16
N HIS A 61 -0.52 4.19 7.19
CA HIS A 61 -1.04 5.00 6.11
C HIS A 61 -2.47 4.61 5.80
N ARG A 62 -3.23 5.49 5.21
CA ARG A 62 -4.57 5.15 4.80
C ARG A 62 -4.48 4.17 3.65
N ALA A 63 -5.27 3.14 3.69
CA ALA A 63 -5.20 2.09 2.68
C ALA A 63 -5.42 2.64 1.28
N TYR A 64 -6.30 3.60 1.12
CA TYR A 64 -6.61 4.04 -0.22
C TYR A 64 -5.44 4.80 -0.89
N LYS A 65 -4.43 5.14 -0.15
CA LYS A 65 -3.29 5.82 -0.74
C LYS A 65 -2.19 4.84 -1.15
N LEU A 66 -2.39 3.57 -0.93
CA LEU A 66 -1.38 2.58 -1.26
C LEU A 66 -1.85 1.73 -2.43
N VAL A 67 -0.93 1.28 -3.25
CA VAL A 67 -1.25 0.46 -4.39
C VAL A 67 -0.48 -0.84 -4.28
N VAL A 68 -1.16 -1.95 -4.40
CA VAL A 68 -0.54 -3.26 -4.31
C VAL A 68 0.17 -3.56 -5.62
N ILE A 69 1.43 -3.96 -5.49
CA ILE A 69 2.19 -4.26 -6.64
C ILE A 69 2.06 -5.63 -7.12
N SER A 70 2.06 -6.57 -6.29
CA SER A 70 2.24 -7.82 -6.73
C SER A 70 1.08 -8.46 -6.98
N GLU A 71 0.74 -8.84 -7.96
CA GLU A 71 -0.24 -9.32 -8.06
C GLU A 71 -0.38 -10.50 -8.70
N ASP A 72 0.17 -11.08 -9.13
CA ASP A 72 0.15 -12.10 -9.71
C ASP A 72 -0.17 -13.13 -8.97
N ARG A 73 -1.01 -13.32 -8.33
CA ARG A 73 -1.26 -14.34 -7.59
C ARG A 73 -2.19 -15.16 -8.17
#